data_dc0814bcdeee03ccbbc7ee81ec2237bd
#
_entry.id   dc0814bcdeee03ccbbc7ee81ec2237bd
#
_cell.length_a   1.000
_cell.length_b   1.000
_cell.length_c   1.000
_cell.angle_alpha   90.00
_cell.angle_beta   90.00
_cell.angle_gamma   90.00
#
_symmetry.space_group_name_H-M   'P 1'
#
loop_
_entity.id
_entity.type
_entity.pdbx_description
1 polymer ?
#
loop_
_entity_poly.entity_id
_entity_poly.type
_entity_poly.pdbx_seq_one_letter_code
_entity_poly.pdbx_strand_id
1 'polypeptide(L)'
;MSNVSGAFVTTDPISVLDLARLVRSNTAGALVTFSGDVRDNDHGREVLSLSYEAHPSAQALLEKVAQQVAAEHDVVSVAVAHRHGDIAIGEAALVAAVSAKHRKAAFDACEALVDEVKAQIPIWKHQIFADGTDEWVNCA
;
A
#
# COMPACT_ATOMS: atom_id res chain seq x y z
N MET A 1 21.75 -7.51 4.37
CA MET A 1 21.30 -6.40 3.51
C MET A 1 19.82 -6.50 3.26
N SER A 2 19.14 -5.39 3.35
CA SER A 2 17.70 -5.35 3.13
C SER A 2 17.39 -5.20 1.64
N ASN A 3 16.43 -6.00 1.14
CA ASN A 3 15.87 -5.84 -0.21
C ASN A 3 14.65 -4.90 -0.20
N VAL A 4 14.59 -3.99 0.74
CA VAL A 4 13.54 -2.97 0.85
C VAL A 4 14.10 -1.63 0.40
N SER A 5 13.52 -1.06 -0.64
CA SER A 5 13.91 0.25 -1.17
C SER A 5 13.13 1.40 -0.53
N GLY A 6 12.03 1.11 0.14
CA GLY A 6 11.27 2.11 0.86
C GLY A 6 10.01 1.53 1.49
N ALA A 7 9.64 2.11 2.64
CA ALA A 7 8.40 1.83 3.32
C ALA A 7 7.95 3.14 3.98
N PHE A 8 6.79 3.67 3.56
CA PHE A 8 6.37 5.01 3.94
C PHE A 8 4.93 5.05 4.41
N VAL A 9 4.71 5.54 5.62
CA VAL A 9 3.39 6.00 6.08
C VAL A 9 3.44 7.52 6.01
N THR A 10 2.61 8.12 5.15
CA THR A 10 2.75 9.54 4.80
C THR A 10 1.41 10.19 4.55
N THR A 11 1.33 11.51 4.75
CA THR A 11 0.19 12.33 4.32
C THR A 11 0.32 12.85 2.89
N ASP A 12 1.52 12.72 2.31
CA ASP A 12 1.77 13.18 0.94
C ASP A 12 1.14 12.25 -0.09
N PRO A 13 0.77 12.76 -1.27
CA PRO A 13 0.34 11.91 -2.38
C PRO A 13 1.39 10.85 -2.71
N ILE A 14 0.91 9.65 -3.01
CA ILE A 14 1.75 8.52 -3.37
C ILE A 14 1.41 8.07 -4.79
N SER A 15 2.39 7.54 -5.52
CA SER A 15 2.15 7.10 -6.89
C SER A 15 2.89 5.79 -7.21
N VAL A 16 2.27 5.00 -8.08
CA VAL A 16 2.85 3.78 -8.62
C VAL A 16 4.19 4.07 -9.28
N LEU A 17 4.28 5.16 -10.04
CA LEU A 17 5.50 5.51 -10.78
C LEU A 17 6.67 5.78 -9.84
N ASP A 18 6.44 6.51 -8.76
CA ASP A 18 7.49 6.82 -7.79
C ASP A 18 8.02 5.57 -7.11
N LEU A 19 7.13 4.67 -6.68
CA LEU A 19 7.55 3.44 -6.04
C LEU A 19 8.22 2.47 -7.03
N ALA A 20 7.72 2.40 -8.26
CA ALA A 20 8.35 1.59 -9.30
C ALA A 20 9.80 1.99 -9.55
N ARG A 21 10.09 3.29 -9.55
CA ARG A 21 11.46 3.80 -9.72
C ARG A 21 12.39 3.35 -8.61
N LEU A 22 11.89 3.22 -7.38
CA LEU A 22 12.69 2.79 -6.24
C LEU A 22 13.16 1.34 -6.36
N VAL A 23 12.39 0.49 -7.02
CA VAL A 23 12.67 -0.96 -7.08
C VAL A 23 13.30 -1.41 -8.39
N ARG A 24 13.35 -0.56 -9.40
CA ARG A 24 13.92 -0.92 -10.71
C ARG A 24 15.41 -1.28 -10.59
N SER A 25 15.79 -2.32 -11.31
CA SER A 25 17.17 -2.81 -11.36
C SER A 25 17.43 -3.52 -12.67
N ASN A 26 18.65 -3.44 -13.16
CA ASN A 26 19.06 -4.18 -14.36
C ASN A 26 19.11 -5.69 -14.13
N THR A 27 19.08 -6.13 -12.87
CA THR A 27 19.04 -7.55 -12.52
C THR A 27 17.64 -8.12 -12.45
N ALA A 28 16.61 -7.26 -12.51
CA ALA A 28 15.21 -7.67 -12.41
C ALA A 28 14.56 -7.74 -13.78
N GLY A 29 14.03 -8.91 -14.13
CA GLY A 29 13.27 -9.10 -15.37
C GLY A 29 11.77 -8.83 -15.20
N ALA A 30 11.29 -8.69 -13.96
CA ALA A 30 9.88 -8.49 -13.67
C ALA A 30 9.68 -7.33 -12.70
N LEU A 31 8.67 -6.53 -12.97
CA LEU A 31 8.21 -5.45 -12.10
C LEU A 31 6.69 -5.56 -11.96
N VAL A 32 6.21 -5.69 -10.74
CA VAL A 32 4.77 -5.74 -10.44
C VAL A 32 4.43 -4.60 -9.50
N THR A 33 3.37 -3.91 -9.81
CA THR A 33 2.87 -2.81 -8.98
C THR A 33 1.41 -3.01 -8.63
N PHE A 34 1.01 -2.47 -7.48
CA PHE A 34 -0.36 -2.45 -7.02
C PHE A 34 -0.71 -1.03 -6.58
N SER A 35 -1.89 -0.57 -6.96
CA SER A 35 -2.47 0.67 -6.45
C SER A 35 -3.86 0.38 -5.91
N GLY A 36 -4.06 0.63 -4.62
CA GLY A 36 -5.38 0.61 -3.99
C GLY A 36 -5.89 2.04 -3.91
N ASP A 37 -6.91 2.34 -4.72
CA ASP A 37 -7.42 3.69 -4.88
C ASP A 37 -8.72 3.89 -4.10
N VAL A 38 -8.99 5.13 -3.72
CA VAL A 38 -10.24 5.49 -3.06
C VAL A 38 -11.37 5.47 -4.08
N ARG A 39 -12.39 4.62 -3.84
CA ARG A 39 -13.56 4.47 -4.70
C ARG A 39 -14.69 5.39 -4.26
N ASP A 40 -15.53 5.77 -5.21
CA ASP A 40 -16.73 6.56 -4.94
C ASP A 40 -17.94 5.74 -4.45
N ASN A 41 -17.78 4.44 -4.28
CA ASN A 41 -18.83 3.53 -3.89
C ASN A 41 -18.30 2.45 -2.95
N ASP A 42 -19.07 2.14 -1.90
CA ASP A 42 -18.80 1.05 -0.98
C ASP A 42 -20.10 0.30 -0.68
N HIS A 43 -20.18 -0.95 -1.12
CA HIS A 43 -21.37 -1.81 -0.99
C HIS A 43 -22.66 -1.15 -1.50
N GLY A 44 -22.58 -0.47 -2.65
CA GLY A 44 -23.72 0.22 -3.26
C GLY A 44 -24.03 1.59 -2.68
N ARG A 45 -23.23 2.10 -1.73
CA ARG A 45 -23.38 3.40 -1.12
C ARG A 45 -22.38 4.39 -1.68
N GLU A 46 -22.86 5.57 -2.10
CA GLU A 46 -21.99 6.62 -2.62
C GLU A 46 -21.14 7.22 -1.50
N VAL A 47 -19.81 7.22 -1.71
CA VAL A 47 -18.83 7.79 -0.80
C VAL A 47 -18.52 9.21 -1.26
N LEU A 48 -18.69 10.19 -0.38
CA LEU A 48 -18.35 11.59 -0.67
C LEU A 48 -16.91 11.93 -0.32
N SER A 49 -16.43 11.43 0.82
CA SER A 49 -15.08 11.69 1.26
C SER A 49 -14.56 10.53 2.09
N LEU A 50 -13.24 10.44 2.16
CA LEU A 50 -12.56 9.39 2.90
C LEU A 50 -11.28 9.96 3.52
N SER A 51 -11.03 9.56 4.77
CA SER A 51 -9.77 9.83 5.43
C SER A 51 -9.26 8.57 6.12
N TYR A 52 -7.95 8.49 6.30
CA TYR A 52 -7.32 7.45 7.09
C TYR A 52 -6.63 8.06 8.29
N GLU A 53 -6.72 7.39 9.42
CA GLU A 53 -5.93 7.69 10.61
C GLU A 53 -4.92 6.58 10.87
N ALA A 54 -3.66 6.96 11.06
CA ALA A 54 -2.58 6.03 11.32
C ALA A 54 -2.12 6.13 12.78
N HIS A 55 -1.98 4.97 13.43
CA HIS A 55 -1.36 4.91 14.75
C HIS A 55 0.13 5.27 14.62
N PRO A 56 0.76 5.89 15.63
CA PRO A 56 2.19 6.22 15.60
C PRO A 56 3.11 5.03 15.31
N SER A 57 2.71 3.81 15.64
CA SER A 57 3.47 2.59 15.35
C SER A 57 3.38 2.12 13.90
N ALA A 58 2.52 2.71 13.07
CA ALA A 58 2.26 2.23 11.71
C ALA A 58 3.54 2.22 10.85
N GLN A 59 4.36 3.25 10.93
CA GLN A 59 5.60 3.32 10.15
C GLN A 59 6.55 2.17 10.46
N ALA A 60 6.81 1.90 11.74
CA ALA A 60 7.71 0.81 12.14
C ALA A 60 7.16 -0.56 11.74
N LEU A 61 5.85 -0.75 11.87
CA LEU A 61 5.20 -2.00 11.46
C LEU A 61 5.22 -2.18 9.94
N LEU A 62 5.05 -1.12 9.17
CA LEU A 62 5.13 -1.18 7.71
C LEU A 62 6.54 -1.60 7.27
N GLU A 63 7.57 -1.03 7.86
CA GLU A 63 8.95 -1.40 7.60
C GLU A 63 9.20 -2.89 7.89
N LYS A 64 8.67 -3.38 9.01
CA LYS A 64 8.80 -4.77 9.41
C LYS A 64 8.10 -5.72 8.43
N VAL A 65 6.89 -5.38 8.00
CA VAL A 65 6.15 -6.16 7.01
C VAL A 65 6.93 -6.22 5.69
N ALA A 66 7.44 -5.09 5.21
CA ALA A 66 8.21 -5.04 3.97
C ALA A 66 9.46 -5.92 4.06
N GLN A 67 10.19 -5.86 5.16
CA GLN A 67 11.38 -6.69 5.39
C GLN A 67 11.03 -8.18 5.44
N GLN A 68 9.95 -8.55 6.09
CA GLN A 68 9.49 -9.92 6.19
C GLN A 68 9.13 -10.49 4.81
N VAL A 69 8.34 -9.75 4.03
CA VAL A 69 7.95 -10.18 2.68
C VAL A 69 9.18 -10.31 1.78
N ALA A 70 10.09 -9.35 1.83
CA ALA A 70 11.32 -9.40 1.04
C ALA A 70 12.20 -10.61 1.41
N ALA A 71 12.23 -11.00 2.68
CA ALA A 71 13.00 -12.14 3.16
C ALA A 71 12.37 -13.48 2.75
N GLU A 72 11.05 -13.54 2.62
CA GLU A 72 10.31 -14.78 2.33
C GLU A 72 10.13 -15.05 0.83
N HIS A 73 10.51 -14.12 -0.03
CA HIS A 73 10.35 -14.24 -1.48
C HIS A 73 11.67 -13.96 -2.20
N ASP A 74 11.83 -14.54 -3.38
CA ASP A 74 13.02 -14.33 -4.22
C ASP A 74 12.85 -13.03 -5.03
N VAL A 75 13.02 -11.90 -4.37
CA VAL A 75 12.85 -10.58 -4.94
C VAL A 75 14.17 -9.82 -5.03
N VAL A 76 14.24 -8.87 -5.96
CA VAL A 76 15.32 -7.90 -6.04
C VAL A 76 15.07 -6.77 -5.06
N SER A 77 13.87 -6.18 -5.09
CA SER A 77 13.51 -5.12 -4.16
C SER A 77 11.99 -4.96 -4.01
N VAL A 78 11.56 -4.47 -2.85
CA VAL A 78 10.18 -4.09 -2.59
C VAL A 78 10.12 -2.64 -2.09
N ALA A 79 9.02 -1.98 -2.39
CA ALA A 79 8.67 -0.67 -1.83
C ALA A 79 7.17 -0.61 -1.58
N VAL A 80 6.77 0.04 -0.51
CA VAL A 80 5.36 0.16 -0.14
C VAL A 80 5.10 1.50 0.52
N ALA A 81 3.95 2.09 0.23
CA ALA A 81 3.52 3.33 0.87
C ALA A 81 2.04 3.27 1.21
N HIS A 82 1.68 3.71 2.40
CA HIS A 82 0.29 3.92 2.78
C HIS A 82 0.10 5.39 3.14
N ARG A 83 -0.86 6.02 2.47
CA ARG A 83 -1.22 7.40 2.73
C ARG A 83 -2.25 7.47 3.85
N HIS A 84 -2.14 8.49 4.70
CA HIS A 84 -3.16 8.80 5.70
C HIS A 84 -3.56 10.28 5.61
N GLY A 85 -4.56 10.69 6.40
CA GLY A 85 -5.20 11.98 6.23
C GLY A 85 -6.30 11.92 5.19
N ASP A 86 -6.72 13.07 4.70
CA ASP A 86 -7.76 13.17 3.68
C ASP A 86 -7.24 12.75 2.31
N ILE A 87 -7.95 11.84 1.66
CA ILE A 87 -7.58 11.34 0.35
C ILE A 87 -8.76 11.52 -0.58
N ALA A 88 -8.54 12.18 -1.71
CA ALA A 88 -9.59 12.41 -2.70
C ALA A 88 -9.97 11.11 -3.41
N ILE A 89 -11.23 11.01 -3.81
CA ILE A 89 -11.73 9.90 -4.62
C ILE A 89 -10.90 9.79 -5.89
N GLY A 90 -10.46 8.58 -6.22
CA GLY A 90 -9.59 8.30 -7.35
C GLY A 90 -8.10 8.36 -7.04
N GLU A 91 -7.71 8.88 -5.90
CA GLU A 91 -6.30 8.91 -5.49
C GLU A 91 -5.91 7.63 -4.74
N ALA A 92 -4.63 7.30 -4.79
CA ALA A 92 -4.10 6.09 -4.18
C ALA A 92 -4.00 6.21 -2.66
N ALA A 93 -4.47 5.21 -1.94
CA ALA A 93 -4.29 5.07 -0.50
C ALA A 93 -3.14 4.12 -0.17
N LEU A 94 -2.96 3.07 -0.96
CA LEU A 94 -1.91 2.06 -0.78
C LEU A 94 -1.26 1.78 -2.12
N VAL A 95 0.06 1.89 -2.17
CA VAL A 95 0.86 1.54 -3.36
C VAL A 95 1.95 0.56 -2.96
N ALA A 96 2.13 -0.48 -3.75
CA ALA A 96 3.20 -1.44 -3.59
C ALA A 96 3.91 -1.66 -4.92
N ALA A 97 5.22 -1.88 -4.87
CA ALA A 97 6.02 -2.18 -6.04
C ALA A 97 7.04 -3.27 -5.68
N VAL A 98 7.18 -4.24 -6.55
CA VAL A 98 8.12 -5.35 -6.36
C VAL A 98 8.85 -5.62 -7.66
N SER A 99 10.16 -5.73 -7.57
CA SER A 99 11.00 -6.20 -8.67
C SER A 99 11.62 -7.56 -8.31
N ALA A 100 11.71 -8.45 -9.29
CA ALA A 100 12.26 -9.78 -9.14
C ALA A 100 12.87 -10.23 -10.47
N LYS A 101 13.73 -11.28 -10.43
CA LYS A 101 14.28 -11.85 -11.64
C LYS A 101 13.18 -12.41 -12.54
N HIS A 102 12.17 -13.06 -11.93
CA HIS A 102 11.07 -13.72 -12.63
C HIS A 102 9.71 -13.28 -12.11
N ARG A 103 8.71 -13.33 -12.99
CA ARG A 103 7.36 -12.81 -12.70
C ARG A 103 6.63 -13.49 -11.54
N LYS A 104 6.82 -14.80 -11.35
CA LYS A 104 6.09 -15.50 -10.29
C LYS A 104 6.42 -14.95 -8.91
N ALA A 105 7.71 -14.79 -8.61
CA ALA A 105 8.13 -14.22 -7.34
C ALA A 105 7.65 -12.78 -7.18
N ALA A 106 7.66 -12.00 -8.27
CA ALA A 106 7.18 -10.62 -8.24
C ALA A 106 5.69 -10.53 -7.92
N PHE A 107 4.84 -11.34 -8.58
CA PHE A 107 3.41 -11.39 -8.28
C PHE A 107 3.13 -11.89 -6.87
N ASP A 108 3.77 -12.99 -6.47
CA ASP A 108 3.56 -13.58 -5.15
C ASP A 108 3.95 -12.61 -4.04
N ALA A 109 5.09 -11.95 -4.17
CA ALA A 109 5.55 -10.99 -3.16
C ALA A 109 4.67 -9.74 -3.11
N CYS A 110 4.22 -9.24 -4.24
CA CYS A 110 3.33 -8.08 -4.27
C CYS A 110 1.98 -8.39 -3.61
N GLU A 111 1.39 -9.54 -3.90
CA GLU A 111 0.16 -10.00 -3.25
C GLU A 111 0.35 -10.14 -1.74
N ALA A 112 1.42 -10.81 -1.31
CA ALA A 112 1.73 -10.99 0.10
C ALA A 112 1.93 -9.65 0.81
N LEU A 113 2.62 -8.71 0.17
CA LEU A 113 2.88 -7.39 0.72
C LEU A 113 1.58 -6.64 0.99
N VAL A 114 0.66 -6.63 0.02
CA VAL A 114 -0.64 -5.98 0.16
C VAL A 114 -1.48 -6.65 1.25
N ASP A 115 -1.53 -7.98 1.26
CA ASP A 115 -2.31 -8.75 2.24
C ASP A 115 -1.79 -8.52 3.67
N GLU A 116 -0.47 -8.54 3.86
CA GLU A 116 0.13 -8.34 5.18
C GLU A 116 -0.03 -6.89 5.68
N VAL A 117 0.04 -5.92 4.78
CA VAL A 117 -0.24 -4.52 5.14
C VAL A 117 -1.68 -4.39 5.65
N LYS A 118 -2.64 -4.94 4.93
CA LYS A 118 -4.05 -4.90 5.33
C LYS A 118 -4.32 -5.66 6.63
N ALA A 119 -3.57 -6.71 6.91
CA ALA A 119 -3.75 -7.52 8.12
C ALA A 119 -3.09 -6.91 9.36
N GLN A 120 -1.96 -6.23 9.22
CA GLN A 120 -1.11 -5.87 10.36
C GLN A 120 -0.96 -4.38 10.63
N ILE A 121 -1.17 -3.51 9.64
CA ILE A 121 -0.89 -2.10 9.84
C ILE A 121 -2.07 -1.42 10.55
N PRO A 122 -1.83 -0.72 11.68
CA PRO A 122 -2.89 -0.08 12.45
C PRO A 122 -3.29 1.25 11.81
N ILE A 123 -4.14 1.15 10.80
CA ILE A 123 -4.72 2.28 10.08
C ILE A 123 -6.23 2.07 10.00
N TRP A 124 -6.98 3.13 10.29
CA TRP A 124 -8.45 3.13 10.27
C TRP A 124 -8.96 4.05 9.17
N LYS A 125 -9.98 3.58 8.47
CA LYS A 125 -10.64 4.31 7.38
C LYS A 125 -11.94 4.93 7.90
N HIS A 126 -12.11 6.23 7.67
CA HIS A 126 -13.35 6.95 7.95
C HIS A 126 -13.99 7.38 6.64
N GLN A 127 -15.18 6.86 6.35
CA GLN A 127 -15.93 7.16 5.14
C GLN A 127 -17.15 8.02 5.47
N ILE A 128 -17.41 9.05 4.66
CA ILE A 128 -18.62 9.85 4.74
C ILE A 128 -19.43 9.58 3.47
N PHE A 129 -20.69 9.16 3.66
CA PHE A 129 -21.57 8.78 2.57
C PHE A 129 -22.51 9.94 2.16
N ALA A 130 -23.04 9.84 0.93
CA ALA A 130 -23.95 10.85 0.36
C ALA A 130 -25.24 11.01 1.18
N ASP A 131 -25.68 9.97 1.90
CA ASP A 131 -26.87 10.01 2.75
C ASP A 131 -26.65 10.72 4.10
N GLY A 132 -25.45 11.24 4.35
CA GLY A 132 -25.10 11.95 5.58
C GLY A 132 -24.62 11.05 6.72
N THR A 133 -24.61 9.73 6.51
CA THR A 133 -24.04 8.80 7.49
C THR A 133 -22.53 8.65 7.30
N ASP A 134 -21.87 8.10 8.31
CA ASP A 134 -20.44 7.82 8.26
C ASP A 134 -20.12 6.44 8.84
N GLU A 135 -18.92 5.96 8.56
CA GLU A 135 -18.46 4.64 9.01
C GLU A 135 -16.96 4.66 9.25
N TRP A 136 -16.56 4.03 10.37
CA TRP A 136 -15.16 3.75 10.67
C TRP A 136 -14.86 2.27 10.41
N VAL A 137 -13.81 2.00 9.65
CA VAL A 137 -13.38 0.64 9.32
C VAL A 137 -11.93 0.44 9.76
N ASN A 138 -11.69 -0.61 10.54
CA ASN A 138 -10.33 -0.98 10.94
C ASN A 138 -9.69 -1.81 9.83
N CYS A 139 -9.12 -1.16 8.84
CA CYS A 139 -8.37 -1.81 7.77
C CYS A 139 -7.43 -0.82 7.09
N ALA A 140 -6.36 -1.34 6.61
CA ALA A 140 -5.49 -0.60 5.71
C ALA A 140 -6.05 -0.63 4.28
#